data_29140a597ff404af9133e6e8b292c292
#
_entry.id   29140a597ff404af9133e6e8b292c292
#
_cell.length_a   1.000
_cell.length_b   1.000
_cell.length_c   1.000
_cell.angle_alpha   90.00
_cell.angle_beta   90.00
_cell.angle_gamma   90.00
#
_symmetry.space_group_name_H-M   'P 1'
#
loop_
_entity.id
_entity.type
_entity.pdbx_description
1 polymer ?
#
loop_
_entity_poly.entity_id
_entity_poly.type
_entity_poly.pdbx_seq_one_letter_code
_entity_poly.pdbx_strand_id
1 'polypeptide(L)'
;TADTDDQIDIKIANTDHIKIATSSGDTVIQPMTDAKDIIIKQYDGTELVNFNDGAYSSFTSAALNPEATLTDGATPSWNALTQPVAKITIAGNRTIGAASGGVAGQFISLLIIQDGTGSRTMTWNAAYEFKDDTAPTLTTTASKGDLFVFRYNGSKWLEVGRNQNLTLS
;
A
#
# COMPACT_ATOMS: atom_id res chain seq x y z
N THR A 1 -24.58 -27.93 -0.71
CA THR A 1 -25.52 -28.06 -1.84
C THR A 1 -25.93 -26.64 -2.26
N ALA A 2 -25.91 -26.35 -3.56
CA ALA A 2 -26.57 -25.16 -4.07
C ALA A 2 -28.07 -25.38 -3.96
N ASP A 3 -28.80 -24.43 -3.44
CA ASP A 3 -30.23 -24.44 -3.42
C ASP A 3 -30.79 -23.66 -4.64
N THR A 4 -32.14 -23.53 -4.73
CA THR A 4 -32.82 -22.89 -5.86
C THR A 4 -32.57 -21.40 -5.99
N ASP A 5 -31.89 -20.77 -5.03
CA ASP A 5 -31.62 -19.32 -4.96
C ASP A 5 -30.20 -18.96 -5.32
N ASP A 6 -29.45 -19.83 -6.02
CA ASP A 6 -28.06 -19.64 -6.43
C ASP A 6 -27.09 -19.31 -5.26
N GLN A 7 -27.33 -19.95 -4.10
CA GLN A 7 -26.50 -19.81 -2.92
C GLN A 7 -26.01 -21.16 -2.37
N ILE A 8 -24.92 -21.12 -1.61
CA ILE A 8 -24.42 -22.28 -0.85
C ILE A 8 -24.52 -21.92 0.63
N ASP A 9 -25.32 -22.69 1.37
CA ASP A 9 -25.43 -22.57 2.81
C ASP A 9 -24.56 -23.63 3.50
N ILE A 10 -23.72 -23.20 4.44
CA ILE A 10 -22.93 -24.12 5.26
C ILE A 10 -23.63 -24.24 6.61
N LYS A 11 -24.15 -25.45 6.89
CA LYS A 11 -24.87 -25.76 8.13
C LYS A 11 -23.99 -26.58 9.07
N ILE A 12 -24.02 -26.22 10.35
CA ILE A 12 -23.46 -27.01 11.45
C ILE A 12 -24.58 -27.20 12.47
N ALA A 13 -24.81 -28.42 12.89
CA ALA A 13 -25.92 -28.78 13.79
C ALA A 13 -27.28 -28.20 13.37
N ASN A 14 -27.61 -28.31 12.06
CA ASN A 14 -28.85 -27.80 11.45
C ASN A 14 -29.04 -26.27 11.47
N THR A 15 -28.00 -25.49 11.85
CA THR A 15 -28.02 -24.03 11.85
C THR A 15 -27.15 -23.52 10.70
N ASP A 16 -27.65 -22.53 9.95
CA ASP A 16 -26.88 -21.85 8.93
C ASP A 16 -25.82 -20.96 9.57
N HIS A 17 -24.56 -21.13 9.16
CA HIS A 17 -23.44 -20.37 9.68
C HIS A 17 -22.84 -19.43 8.65
N ILE A 18 -22.73 -19.86 7.40
CA ILE A 18 -22.17 -19.07 6.30
C ILE A 18 -23.06 -19.25 5.09
N LYS A 19 -23.35 -18.15 4.44
CA LYS A 19 -23.96 -18.10 3.11
C LYS A 19 -22.91 -17.62 2.10
N ILE A 20 -22.82 -18.31 0.96
CA ILE A 20 -22.10 -17.86 -0.23
C ILE A 20 -23.14 -17.66 -1.33
N ALA A 21 -23.31 -16.44 -1.79
CA ALA A 21 -24.35 -16.08 -2.77
C ALA A 21 -23.83 -15.05 -3.76
N THR A 22 -24.61 -14.80 -4.82
CA THR A 22 -24.37 -13.67 -5.73
C THR A 22 -25.26 -12.49 -5.34
N SER A 23 -24.74 -11.28 -5.45
CA SER A 23 -25.49 -10.04 -5.31
C SER A 23 -24.99 -9.02 -6.33
N SER A 24 -25.84 -8.62 -7.26
CA SER A 24 -25.52 -7.67 -8.33
C SER A 24 -24.26 -8.03 -9.14
N GLY A 25 -23.98 -9.34 -9.30
CA GLY A 25 -22.80 -9.86 -9.99
C GLY A 25 -21.59 -10.12 -9.10
N ASP A 26 -21.60 -9.68 -7.84
CA ASP A 26 -20.54 -9.94 -6.87
C ASP A 26 -20.77 -11.27 -6.14
N THR A 27 -19.69 -11.95 -5.77
CA THR A 27 -19.73 -13.09 -4.84
C THR A 27 -19.69 -12.57 -3.41
N VAL A 28 -20.73 -12.88 -2.64
CA VAL A 28 -20.88 -12.47 -1.23
C VAL A 28 -20.63 -13.65 -0.32
N ILE A 29 -19.76 -13.50 0.67
CA ILE A 29 -19.57 -14.43 1.80
C ILE A 29 -20.09 -13.73 3.04
N GLN A 30 -21.13 -14.28 3.67
CA GLN A 30 -21.83 -13.61 4.75
C GLN A 30 -22.04 -14.56 5.96
N PRO A 31 -21.73 -14.12 7.21
CA PRO A 31 -22.21 -14.78 8.40
C PRO A 31 -23.73 -14.74 8.46
N MET A 32 -24.37 -15.83 8.90
CA MET A 32 -25.83 -15.92 8.98
C MET A 32 -26.36 -15.59 10.37
N THR A 33 -25.48 -15.27 11.32
CA THR A 33 -25.85 -14.86 12.68
C THR A 33 -25.37 -13.44 12.91
N ASP A 34 -26.25 -12.56 13.41
CA ASP A 34 -25.92 -11.18 13.81
C ASP A 34 -24.86 -11.15 14.91
N ALA A 35 -24.07 -10.08 14.94
CA ALA A 35 -22.95 -9.90 15.87
C ALA A 35 -21.89 -11.02 15.80
N LYS A 36 -21.62 -11.55 14.59
CA LYS A 36 -20.57 -12.56 14.35
C LYS A 36 -19.66 -12.14 13.21
N ASP A 37 -18.38 -12.40 13.43
CA ASP A 37 -17.28 -12.06 12.54
C ASP A 37 -17.01 -13.17 11.50
N ILE A 38 -16.33 -12.81 10.41
CA ILE A 38 -15.63 -13.77 9.57
C ILE A 38 -14.15 -13.76 9.99
N ILE A 39 -13.68 -14.88 10.54
CA ILE A 39 -12.30 -15.00 11.04
C ILE A 39 -11.53 -16.02 10.21
N ILE A 40 -10.38 -15.63 9.67
CA ILE A 40 -9.43 -16.52 8.98
C ILE A 40 -8.30 -16.85 9.95
N LYS A 41 -8.06 -18.14 10.18
CA LYS A 41 -7.04 -18.64 11.11
C LYS A 41 -6.06 -19.57 10.43
N GLN A 42 -4.84 -19.69 10.99
CA GLN A 42 -3.89 -20.73 10.64
C GLN A 42 -4.34 -22.10 11.22
N TYR A 43 -3.66 -23.16 10.81
CA TYR A 43 -3.92 -24.52 11.30
C TYR A 43 -3.81 -24.66 12.81
N ASP A 44 -2.89 -23.92 13.45
CA ASP A 44 -2.67 -23.92 14.91
C ASP A 44 -3.71 -23.09 15.69
N GLY A 45 -4.68 -22.48 14.99
CA GLY A 45 -5.73 -21.65 15.57
C GLY A 45 -5.37 -20.17 15.67
N THR A 46 -4.14 -19.78 15.31
CA THR A 46 -3.72 -18.37 15.28
C THR A 46 -4.55 -17.56 14.30
N GLU A 47 -5.17 -16.49 14.76
CA GLU A 47 -5.97 -15.60 13.93
C GLU A 47 -5.07 -14.78 13.01
N LEU A 48 -5.42 -14.71 11.72
CA LEU A 48 -4.74 -13.91 10.72
C LEU A 48 -5.51 -12.63 10.41
N VAL A 49 -6.80 -12.79 10.12
CA VAL A 49 -7.68 -11.69 9.72
C VAL A 49 -9.04 -11.89 10.36
N ASN A 50 -9.59 -10.80 10.89
CA ASN A 50 -10.97 -10.73 11.35
C ASN A 50 -11.69 -9.60 10.61
N PHE A 51 -12.78 -9.94 9.92
CA PHE A 51 -13.77 -9.00 9.39
C PHE A 51 -14.87 -8.85 10.43
N ASN A 52 -14.76 -7.81 11.22
CA ASN A 52 -15.59 -7.57 12.39
C ASN A 52 -16.97 -7.02 12.01
N ASP A 53 -18.02 -7.41 12.67
CA ASP A 53 -19.38 -6.89 12.46
C ASP A 53 -19.51 -5.40 12.82
N GLY A 54 -18.62 -4.86 13.63
CA GLY A 54 -18.48 -3.43 13.91
C GLY A 54 -17.88 -2.58 12.78
N ALA A 55 -17.85 -3.10 11.53
CA ALA A 55 -17.42 -2.43 10.29
C ALA A 55 -15.92 -2.06 10.22
N TYR A 56 -15.05 -2.84 10.83
CA TYR A 56 -13.60 -2.76 10.61
C TYR A 56 -13.00 -4.15 10.36
N SER A 57 -11.82 -4.18 9.74
CA SER A 57 -11.01 -5.38 9.60
C SER A 57 -9.77 -5.27 10.46
N SER A 58 -9.45 -6.31 11.22
CA SER A 58 -8.21 -6.39 12.00
C SER A 58 -7.29 -7.48 11.47
N PHE A 59 -5.98 -7.20 11.53
CA PHE A 59 -4.93 -8.15 11.24
C PHE A 59 -4.15 -8.37 12.54
N THR A 60 -4.02 -9.60 13.00
CA THR A 60 -3.28 -9.91 14.24
C THR A 60 -1.77 -9.88 14.04
N SER A 61 -1.33 -9.87 12.79
CA SER A 61 0.06 -9.64 12.39
C SER A 61 0.14 -8.47 11.41
N ALA A 62 1.35 -7.99 11.13
CA ALA A 62 1.55 -6.88 10.22
C ALA A 62 0.99 -7.19 8.83
N ALA A 63 0.12 -6.30 8.30
CA ALA A 63 -0.23 -6.27 6.88
C ALA A 63 0.95 -5.61 6.14
N LEU A 64 1.88 -6.42 5.63
CA LEU A 64 3.10 -5.93 5.01
C LEU A 64 2.88 -5.58 3.54
N ASN A 65 3.37 -4.40 3.15
CA ASN A 65 3.61 -4.07 1.76
C ASN A 65 5.10 -4.31 1.47
N PRO A 66 5.48 -5.36 0.72
CA PRO A 66 6.89 -5.60 0.38
C PRO A 66 7.50 -4.39 -0.31
N GLU A 67 8.73 -4.03 0.08
CA GLU A 67 9.45 -2.93 -0.54
C GLU A 67 9.82 -3.28 -1.99
N ALA A 68 9.34 -2.49 -2.93
CA ALA A 68 9.68 -2.61 -4.35
C ALA A 68 10.95 -1.81 -4.68
N THR A 69 11.80 -2.36 -5.54
CA THR A 69 12.92 -1.61 -6.12
C THR A 69 12.50 -1.07 -7.49
N LEU A 70 12.43 0.25 -7.61
CA LEU A 70 12.16 0.89 -8.90
C LEU A 70 13.38 0.81 -9.81
N THR A 71 13.14 0.65 -11.11
CA THR A 71 14.22 0.68 -12.11
C THR A 71 14.73 2.11 -12.28
N ASP A 72 16.05 2.29 -12.13
CA ASP A 72 16.70 3.58 -12.39
C ASP A 72 16.64 3.93 -13.88
N GLY A 73 16.38 5.18 -14.17
CA GLY A 73 16.26 5.72 -15.53
C GLY A 73 16.03 7.22 -15.51
N ALA A 74 16.04 7.86 -16.68
CA ALA A 74 15.85 9.32 -16.78
C ALA A 74 14.55 9.78 -16.06
N THR A 75 13.49 8.99 -16.22
CA THR A 75 12.19 9.18 -15.55
C THR A 75 11.71 7.84 -15.02
N PRO A 76 12.07 7.47 -13.77
CA PRO A 76 11.62 6.24 -13.15
C PRO A 76 10.09 6.19 -13.09
N SER A 77 9.51 5.06 -13.46
CA SER A 77 8.07 4.84 -13.32
C SER A 77 7.75 4.23 -11.96
N TRP A 78 6.68 4.67 -11.34
CA TRP A 78 6.22 4.20 -10.03
C TRP A 78 4.69 3.97 -10.06
N ASN A 79 4.27 2.76 -9.71
CA ASN A 79 2.85 2.44 -9.54
C ASN A 79 2.52 2.38 -8.05
N ALA A 80 1.86 3.40 -7.54
CA ALA A 80 1.52 3.53 -6.13
C ALA A 80 0.58 2.42 -5.62
N LEU A 81 -0.28 1.86 -6.48
CA LEU A 81 -1.20 0.79 -6.08
C LEU A 81 -0.47 -0.52 -5.79
N THR A 82 0.51 -0.87 -6.64
CA THR A 82 1.21 -2.15 -6.53
C THR A 82 2.55 -2.06 -5.80
N GLN A 83 3.07 -0.84 -5.61
CA GLN A 83 4.38 -0.55 -5.04
C GLN A 83 4.28 0.60 -4.01
N PRO A 84 3.40 0.51 -2.99
CA PRO A 84 3.19 1.62 -2.04
C PRO A 84 4.42 1.92 -1.19
N VAL A 85 5.29 0.93 -0.99
CA VAL A 85 6.61 1.07 -0.35
C VAL A 85 7.66 0.81 -1.42
N ALA A 86 8.46 1.81 -1.75
CA ALA A 86 9.43 1.72 -2.84
C ALA A 86 10.79 2.31 -2.47
N LYS A 87 11.84 1.80 -3.13
CA LYS A 87 13.18 2.40 -3.12
C LYS A 87 13.73 2.51 -4.52
N ILE A 88 14.68 3.41 -4.70
CA ILE A 88 15.46 3.56 -5.92
C ILE A 88 16.89 4.00 -5.59
N THR A 89 17.89 3.36 -6.22
CA THR A 89 19.25 3.88 -6.24
C THR A 89 19.45 4.64 -7.55
N ILE A 90 19.69 5.95 -7.45
CA ILE A 90 19.85 6.82 -8.62
C ILE A 90 21.32 6.93 -9.02
N ALA A 91 21.65 6.56 -10.28
CA ALA A 91 22.99 6.64 -10.84
C ALA A 91 23.19 7.88 -11.75
N GLY A 92 22.28 8.83 -11.69
CA GLY A 92 22.34 10.10 -12.42
C GLY A 92 21.27 11.07 -11.94
N ASN A 93 21.24 12.26 -12.52
CA ASN A 93 20.16 13.22 -12.28
C ASN A 93 18.86 12.66 -12.90
N ARG A 94 17.77 12.64 -12.11
CA ARG A 94 16.50 12.01 -12.49
C ARG A 94 15.34 12.97 -12.36
N THR A 95 14.27 12.67 -13.10
CA THR A 95 12.97 13.33 -12.94
C THR A 95 11.96 12.28 -12.51
N ILE A 96 11.46 12.32 -11.26
CA ILE A 96 10.40 11.39 -10.86
C ILE A 96 9.09 11.80 -11.52
N GLY A 97 8.47 10.86 -12.25
CA GLY A 97 7.13 11.04 -12.82
C GLY A 97 6.04 11.02 -11.75
N ALA A 98 4.82 11.41 -12.11
CA ALA A 98 3.68 11.21 -11.23
C ALA A 98 3.50 9.71 -10.93
N ALA A 99 3.38 9.34 -9.66
CA ALA A 99 3.05 7.96 -9.30
C ALA A 99 1.63 7.63 -9.78
N SER A 100 1.50 6.54 -10.56
CA SER A 100 0.22 6.09 -11.11
C SER A 100 -0.55 5.22 -10.10
N GLY A 101 -1.85 4.99 -10.35
CA GLY A 101 -2.67 4.07 -9.56
C GLY A 101 -3.01 4.55 -8.15
N GLY A 102 -2.86 5.85 -7.86
CA GLY A 102 -3.18 6.40 -6.55
C GLY A 102 -4.66 6.36 -6.22
N VAL A 103 -4.99 5.99 -4.99
CA VAL A 103 -6.35 6.02 -4.43
C VAL A 103 -6.41 7.11 -3.34
N ALA A 104 -7.45 7.94 -3.34
CA ALA A 104 -7.59 9.03 -2.36
C ALA A 104 -7.52 8.50 -0.92
N GLY A 105 -6.65 9.09 -0.11
CA GLY A 105 -6.35 8.65 1.25
C GLY A 105 -5.16 7.69 1.36
N GLN A 106 -4.66 7.15 0.24
CA GLN A 106 -3.52 6.24 0.23
C GLN A 106 -2.23 6.93 0.69
N PHE A 107 -1.43 6.19 1.46
CA PHE A 107 -0.06 6.58 1.82
C PHE A 107 0.94 5.75 1.00
N ILE A 108 2.03 6.40 0.60
CA ILE A 108 3.17 5.77 -0.07
C ILE A 108 4.47 6.30 0.52
N SER A 109 5.54 5.51 0.38
CA SER A 109 6.89 5.93 0.77
C SER A 109 7.90 5.62 -0.32
N LEU A 110 8.87 6.52 -0.50
CA LEU A 110 9.97 6.38 -1.44
C LEU A 110 11.30 6.66 -0.74
N LEU A 111 12.17 5.65 -0.74
CA LEU A 111 13.56 5.79 -0.33
C LEU A 111 14.43 6.02 -1.58
N ILE A 112 15.01 7.22 -1.69
CA ILE A 112 15.94 7.58 -2.76
C ILE A 112 17.36 7.43 -2.24
N ILE A 113 18.18 6.64 -2.90
CA ILE A 113 19.53 6.30 -2.48
C ILE A 113 20.52 6.88 -3.50
N GLN A 114 21.52 7.59 -3.03
CA GLN A 114 22.65 8.01 -3.85
C GLN A 114 23.50 6.78 -4.23
N ASP A 115 23.97 6.73 -5.48
CA ASP A 115 24.97 5.73 -5.88
C ASP A 115 26.32 5.92 -5.17
N GLY A 116 27.33 5.09 -5.47
CA GLY A 116 28.66 5.21 -4.91
C GLY A 116 29.44 6.46 -5.31
N THR A 117 28.92 7.26 -6.24
CA THR A 117 29.49 8.55 -6.67
C THR A 117 28.87 9.73 -5.92
N GLY A 118 27.55 9.66 -5.67
CA GLY A 118 26.80 10.73 -5.04
C GLY A 118 26.53 11.94 -5.96
N SER A 119 26.09 13.04 -5.39
CA SER A 119 25.77 14.31 -6.07
C SER A 119 24.69 14.19 -7.15
N ARG A 120 23.82 13.17 -7.06
CA ARG A 120 22.68 13.03 -7.95
C ARG A 120 21.50 13.87 -7.47
N THR A 121 20.77 14.43 -8.43
CA THR A 121 19.60 15.28 -8.15
C THR A 121 18.30 14.60 -8.58
N MET A 122 17.19 15.01 -7.95
CA MET A 122 15.84 14.62 -8.34
C MET A 122 15.03 15.87 -8.67
N THR A 123 14.46 15.91 -9.87
CA THR A 123 13.41 16.86 -10.22
C THR A 123 12.06 16.20 -9.94
N TRP A 124 11.18 16.91 -9.24
CA TRP A 124 9.87 16.39 -8.84
C TRP A 124 8.78 16.80 -9.84
N ASN A 125 7.92 15.87 -10.21
CA ASN A 125 6.73 16.17 -11.01
C ASN A 125 5.76 17.04 -10.20
N ALA A 126 4.98 17.90 -10.87
CA ALA A 126 3.98 18.78 -10.24
C ALA A 126 2.83 18.03 -9.54
N ALA A 127 2.75 16.70 -9.70
CA ALA A 127 1.83 15.86 -8.94
C ALA A 127 2.23 15.71 -7.45
N TYR A 128 3.49 16.04 -7.10
CA TYR A 128 3.95 16.05 -5.72
C TYR A 128 3.89 17.47 -5.15
N GLU A 129 3.35 17.60 -3.97
CA GLU A 129 3.19 18.85 -3.26
C GLU A 129 4.01 18.83 -1.97
N PHE A 130 4.80 19.86 -1.75
CA PHE A 130 5.73 19.96 -0.65
C PHE A 130 5.39 21.15 0.25
N LYS A 131 5.94 21.14 1.45
CA LYS A 131 5.82 22.26 2.36
C LYS A 131 6.31 23.56 1.70
N ASP A 132 5.49 24.60 1.82
CA ASP A 132 5.79 25.96 1.30
C ASP A 132 6.04 25.96 -0.23
N ASP A 133 5.40 25.05 -0.98
CA ASP A 133 5.58 24.84 -2.43
C ASP A 133 7.05 24.64 -2.86
N THR A 134 7.89 24.18 -1.93
CA THR A 134 9.34 24.06 -2.16
C THR A 134 9.77 22.60 -2.19
N ALA A 135 10.11 22.11 -3.39
CA ALA A 135 10.64 20.76 -3.56
C ALA A 135 11.97 20.57 -2.85
N PRO A 136 12.18 19.44 -2.15
CA PRO A 136 13.41 19.18 -1.41
C PRO A 136 14.60 18.94 -2.33
N THR A 137 15.77 19.43 -1.88
CA THR A 137 17.05 19.02 -2.45
C THR A 137 17.49 17.73 -1.77
N LEU A 138 17.94 16.75 -2.58
CA LEU A 138 18.45 15.49 -2.04
C LEU A 138 19.81 15.67 -1.35
N THR A 139 20.07 14.77 -0.39
CA THR A 139 21.43 14.57 0.14
C THR A 139 22.38 14.21 -0.99
N THR A 140 23.54 14.84 -1.05
CA THR A 140 24.53 14.64 -2.13
C THR A 140 25.61 13.63 -1.79
N THR A 141 25.71 13.20 -0.53
CA THR A 141 26.72 12.24 -0.08
C THR A 141 26.45 10.85 -0.66
N ALA A 142 27.49 10.23 -1.23
CA ALA A 142 27.44 8.88 -1.77
C ALA A 142 26.88 7.87 -0.77
N SER A 143 26.08 6.92 -1.26
CA SER A 143 25.47 5.80 -0.50
C SER A 143 24.52 6.23 0.63
N LYS A 144 24.17 7.51 0.72
CA LYS A 144 23.14 8.00 1.66
C LYS A 144 21.76 7.91 1.04
N GLY A 145 20.75 7.78 1.90
CA GLY A 145 19.36 7.73 1.51
C GLY A 145 18.54 8.90 2.04
N ASP A 146 17.53 9.28 1.28
CA ASP A 146 16.50 10.23 1.66
C ASP A 146 15.13 9.53 1.55
N LEU A 147 14.40 9.45 2.66
CA LEU A 147 13.08 8.84 2.73
C LEU A 147 12.01 9.91 2.69
N PHE A 148 11.03 9.73 1.80
CA PHE A 148 9.86 10.59 1.66
C PHE A 148 8.58 9.80 1.89
N VAL A 149 7.59 10.41 2.54
CA VAL A 149 6.25 9.85 2.73
C VAL A 149 5.22 10.82 2.18
N PHE A 150 4.29 10.30 1.40
CA PHE A 150 3.22 11.08 0.77
C PHE A 150 1.85 10.49 1.07
N ARG A 151 0.82 11.36 1.07
CA ARG A 151 -0.59 10.98 1.10
C ARG A 151 -1.28 11.51 -0.15
N TYR A 152 -2.02 10.65 -0.86
CA TYR A 152 -2.79 11.08 -2.03
C TYR A 152 -4.13 11.70 -1.63
N ASN A 153 -4.45 12.88 -2.18
CA ASN A 153 -5.73 13.54 -1.92
C ASN A 153 -6.78 13.35 -3.04
N GLY A 154 -6.46 12.52 -4.05
CA GLY A 154 -7.27 12.32 -5.25
C GLY A 154 -6.78 13.12 -6.47
N SER A 155 -5.85 14.07 -6.26
CA SER A 155 -5.26 14.90 -7.31
C SER A 155 -3.74 15.00 -7.20
N LYS A 156 -3.22 15.21 -5.99
CA LYS A 156 -1.79 15.38 -5.70
C LYS A 156 -1.32 14.45 -4.59
N TRP A 157 -0.03 14.15 -4.60
CA TRP A 157 0.72 13.48 -3.55
C TRP A 157 1.27 14.53 -2.58
N LEU A 158 0.62 14.68 -1.43
CA LEU A 158 1.00 15.65 -0.41
C LEU A 158 2.09 15.08 0.47
N GLU A 159 3.22 15.78 0.62
CA GLU A 159 4.27 15.36 1.54
C GLU A 159 3.75 15.34 2.98
N VAL A 160 3.90 14.21 3.65
CA VAL A 160 3.59 14.03 5.08
C VAL A 160 4.85 14.25 5.92
N GLY A 161 6.00 13.85 5.38
CA GLY A 161 7.28 14.01 6.03
C GLY A 161 8.42 13.43 5.22
N ARG A 162 9.64 13.79 5.62
CA ARG A 162 10.89 13.28 5.07
C ARG A 162 11.95 13.13 6.13
N ASN A 163 12.87 12.20 5.88
CA ASN A 163 14.11 12.02 6.62
C ASN A 163 15.27 11.96 5.62
N GLN A 164 16.23 12.82 5.76
CA GLN A 164 17.34 12.93 4.82
C GLN A 164 18.67 12.54 5.46
N ASN A 165 19.69 12.28 4.62
CA ASN A 165 21.05 11.91 5.02
C ASN A 165 21.11 10.63 5.87
N LEU A 166 20.27 9.65 5.57
CA LEU A 166 20.21 8.39 6.29
C LEU A 166 21.41 7.50 5.95
N THR A 167 22.00 6.87 6.97
CA THR A 167 22.95 5.77 6.82
C THR A 167 22.15 4.47 6.73
N LEU A 168 22.34 3.71 5.65
CA LEU A 168 21.52 2.54 5.34
C LEU A 168 22.20 1.20 5.67
N SER A 169 23.44 1.22 6.09
CA SER A 169 24.25 0.03 6.49
C SER A 169 25.31 0.47 7.50
#